data_63741756e949eee4b1db8963ecbfbf52
#
_entry.id   63741756e949eee4b1db8963ecbfbf52
#
_cell.length_a   1.000
_cell.length_b   1.000
_cell.length_c   1.000
_cell.angle_alpha   90.00
_cell.angle_beta   90.00
_cell.angle_gamma   90.00
#
_symmetry.space_group_name_H-M   'P 1'
#
loop_
_entity.id
_entity.type
_entity.pdbx_description
1 polymer ?
#
loop_
_entity_poly.entity_id
_entity_poly.type
_entity_poly.pdbx_seq_one_letter_code
_entity_poly.pdbx_strand_id
1 'polypeptide(L)'
;MGLTMGDDATSTAPRDVVRRQYLASAAGDLPALRATMAPDVEWTEMAGFPLAGTYRTPEGVTEGVMEMLAKDWAGWVAHDDSYVVEGENVVVLARYTATHRTSGRALNVRVAHHFVVRGGLIVRFEQFVDTAKVSEAAKAS
;
A
#
# COMPACT_ATOMS: atom_id res chain seq x y z
N MET A 1 -30.28 0.54 1.45
CA MET A 1 -29.61 0.54 1.55
C MET A 1 -28.62 0.78 1.14
N GLY A 2 -28.41 0.95 0.80
CA GLY A 2 -27.39 1.03 0.17
C GLY A 2 -26.42 1.53 0.79
N LEU A 3 -26.66 1.62 1.23
CA LEU A 3 -25.92 1.85 1.71
C LEU A 3 -24.84 1.93 1.96
N THR A 4 -24.70 1.88 1.91
CA THR A 4 -23.45 1.41 2.34
C THR A 4 -22.22 2.06 1.76
N MET A 5 -22.23 2.45 0.55
CA MET A 5 -21.06 3.06 -0.10
C MET A 5 -20.69 4.38 0.56
N GLY A 6 -21.66 5.17 0.90
CA GLY A 6 -21.40 6.42 1.58
C GLY A 6 -20.84 6.20 2.97
N ASP A 7 -21.26 5.11 3.61
CA ASP A 7 -20.79 4.81 4.96
C ASP A 7 -19.31 4.51 4.98
N ASP A 8 -18.80 3.80 3.98
CA ASP A 8 -17.39 3.45 3.90
C ASP A 8 -16.50 4.69 3.80
N ALA A 9 -16.96 5.73 3.10
CA ALA A 9 -16.17 6.95 2.92
C ALA A 9 -16.01 7.74 4.22
N THR A 10 -16.89 7.54 5.21
CA THR A 10 -16.84 8.26 6.47
C THR A 10 -16.51 7.35 7.65
N SER A 11 -16.46 6.05 7.44
CA SER A 11 -16.20 5.11 8.51
C SER A 11 -14.79 5.28 9.07
N THR A 12 -14.67 5.19 10.39
CA THR A 12 -13.38 5.21 11.08
C THR A 12 -12.95 3.80 11.50
N ALA A 13 -13.75 2.78 11.15
CA ALA A 13 -13.39 1.39 11.46
C ALA A 13 -12.08 1.03 10.75
N PRO A 14 -11.15 0.35 11.45
CA PRO A 14 -9.84 0.06 10.87
C PRO A 14 -9.89 -0.61 9.51
N ARG A 15 -10.73 -1.63 9.33
CA ARG A 15 -10.87 -2.31 8.05
C ARG A 15 -11.26 -1.35 6.93
N ASP A 16 -12.20 -0.45 7.20
CA ASP A 16 -12.72 0.47 6.19
C ASP A 16 -11.69 1.52 5.80
N VAL A 17 -10.93 2.00 6.77
CA VAL A 17 -9.84 2.96 6.51
C VAL A 17 -8.80 2.31 5.59
N VAL A 18 -8.39 1.08 5.89
CA VAL A 18 -7.43 0.35 5.08
C VAL A 18 -7.99 0.07 3.68
N ARG A 19 -9.26 -0.29 3.59
CA ARG A 19 -9.90 -0.51 2.29
C ARG A 19 -9.84 0.75 1.43
N ARG A 20 -10.10 1.93 2.02
CA ARG A 20 -10.01 3.20 1.30
C ARG A 20 -8.60 3.46 0.80
N GLN A 21 -7.59 3.04 1.55
CA GLN A 21 -6.20 3.17 1.13
C GLN A 21 -5.95 2.40 -0.18
N TYR A 22 -6.40 1.14 -0.25
CA TYR A 22 -6.23 0.35 -1.47
C TYR A 22 -7.02 0.93 -2.64
N LEU A 23 -8.23 1.40 -2.41
CA LEU A 23 -9.05 2.01 -3.46
C LEU A 23 -8.41 3.28 -4.00
N ALA A 24 -7.91 4.14 -3.13
CA ALA A 24 -7.24 5.37 -3.54
C ALA A 24 -5.95 5.07 -4.31
N SER A 25 -5.19 4.09 -3.84
CA SER A 25 -3.96 3.67 -4.50
C SER A 25 -4.25 3.14 -5.90
N ALA A 26 -5.25 2.29 -6.04
CA ALA A 26 -5.62 1.72 -7.35
C ALA A 26 -6.10 2.80 -8.32
N ALA A 27 -6.76 3.84 -7.80
CA ALA A 27 -7.26 4.94 -8.62
C ALA A 27 -6.19 5.98 -8.94
N GLY A 28 -5.00 5.88 -8.33
CA GLY A 28 -3.97 6.90 -8.46
C GLY A 28 -4.37 8.24 -7.85
N ASP A 29 -5.30 8.21 -6.89
CA ASP A 29 -5.82 9.40 -6.23
C ASP A 29 -4.95 9.72 -5.01
N LEU A 30 -3.86 10.47 -5.24
CA LEU A 30 -2.89 10.76 -4.18
C LEU A 30 -3.50 11.59 -3.04
N PRO A 31 -4.32 12.61 -3.28
CA PRO A 31 -4.96 13.33 -2.18
C PRO A 31 -5.82 12.41 -1.30
N ALA A 32 -6.62 11.53 -1.91
CA ALA A 32 -7.44 10.59 -1.14
C ALA A 32 -6.57 9.62 -0.37
N LEU A 33 -5.46 9.18 -0.96
CA LEU A 33 -4.50 8.29 -0.31
C LEU A 33 -3.90 8.97 0.94
N ARG A 34 -3.43 10.19 0.78
CA ARG A 34 -2.87 10.95 1.92
C ARG A 34 -3.89 11.16 3.02
N ALA A 35 -5.17 11.32 2.67
CA ALA A 35 -6.22 11.52 3.65
C ALA A 35 -6.47 10.32 4.55
N THR A 36 -5.98 9.13 4.19
CA THR A 36 -6.10 7.94 5.04
C THR A 36 -5.03 7.87 6.13
N MET A 37 -4.00 8.73 6.07
CA MET A 37 -2.82 8.64 6.93
C MET A 37 -2.78 9.75 7.97
N ALA A 38 -2.27 9.39 9.16
CA ALA A 38 -1.97 10.38 10.19
C ALA A 38 -0.82 11.29 9.71
N PRO A 39 -0.78 12.55 10.18
CA PRO A 39 0.30 13.47 9.78
C PRO A 39 1.71 12.96 10.12
N ASP A 40 1.82 12.15 11.16
CA ASP A 40 3.10 11.58 11.63
C ASP A 40 3.14 10.06 11.39
N VAL A 41 2.53 9.59 10.34
CA VAL A 41 2.50 8.17 9.98
C VAL A 41 3.92 7.59 9.92
N GLU A 42 4.04 6.33 10.35
CA GLU A 42 5.28 5.57 10.18
C GLU A 42 5.02 4.48 9.14
N TRP A 43 5.46 4.74 7.92
CA TRP A 43 5.23 3.86 6.77
C TRP A 43 6.54 3.20 6.39
N THR A 44 6.65 1.88 6.64
CA THR A 44 7.90 1.16 6.42
C THR A 44 7.78 0.20 5.24
N GLU A 45 8.64 0.42 4.24
CA GLU A 45 8.90 -0.53 3.17
C GLU A 45 10.09 -1.36 3.61
N MET A 46 9.98 -2.68 3.53
CA MET A 46 10.93 -3.56 4.20
C MET A 46 12.31 -3.57 3.56
N ALA A 47 13.31 -3.93 4.38
CA ALA A 47 14.68 -4.09 3.91
C ALA A 47 14.72 -5.10 2.75
N GLY A 48 15.48 -4.77 1.71
CA GLY A 48 15.58 -5.58 0.49
C GLY A 48 14.62 -5.15 -0.60
N PHE A 49 13.60 -4.39 -0.28
CA PHE A 49 12.72 -3.79 -1.29
C PHE A 49 13.42 -2.57 -1.88
N PRO A 50 13.22 -2.26 -3.18
CA PRO A 50 13.92 -1.12 -3.81
C PRO A 50 13.69 0.22 -3.13
N LEU A 51 12.54 0.39 -2.47
CA LEU A 51 12.20 1.65 -1.80
C LEU A 51 12.24 1.50 -0.28
N ALA A 52 13.10 0.60 0.22
CA ALA A 52 13.21 0.31 1.65
C ALA A 52 13.45 1.56 2.47
N GLY A 53 12.84 1.61 3.64
CA GLY A 53 12.97 2.71 4.58
C GLY A 53 11.65 3.05 5.25
N THR A 54 11.70 3.98 6.18
CA THR A 54 10.50 4.46 6.86
C THR A 54 10.21 5.91 6.45
N TYR A 55 9.01 6.11 5.96
CA TYR A 55 8.52 7.41 5.48
C TYR A 55 7.57 7.94 6.56
N ARG A 56 7.76 9.18 6.97
CA ARG A 56 7.14 9.68 8.20
C ARG A 56 6.08 10.76 7.99
N THR A 57 5.71 11.03 6.74
CA THR A 57 4.62 11.95 6.41
C THR A 57 3.81 11.37 5.26
N PRO A 58 2.52 11.74 5.15
CA PRO A 58 1.72 11.32 3.99
C PRO A 58 2.35 11.70 2.65
N GLU A 59 2.94 12.89 2.56
CA GLU A 59 3.66 13.35 1.36
C GLU A 59 4.87 12.47 1.09
N GLY A 60 5.63 12.13 2.14
CA GLY A 60 6.78 11.24 2.00
C GLY A 60 6.38 9.88 1.43
N VAL A 61 5.24 9.35 1.85
CA VAL A 61 4.73 8.08 1.34
C VAL A 61 4.34 8.20 -0.13
N THR A 62 3.57 9.24 -0.50
CA THR A 62 3.11 9.36 -1.89
C THR A 62 4.27 9.69 -2.82
N GLU A 63 5.19 10.56 -2.43
CA GLU A 63 6.32 10.95 -3.28
C GLU A 63 7.44 9.92 -3.27
N GLY A 64 7.73 9.34 -2.10
CA GLY A 64 8.84 8.41 -1.95
C GLY A 64 8.51 6.98 -2.32
N VAL A 65 7.26 6.58 -2.29
CA VAL A 65 6.84 5.22 -2.60
C VAL A 65 5.94 5.17 -3.82
N MET A 66 4.76 5.77 -3.75
CA MET A 66 3.73 5.58 -4.78
C MET A 66 4.17 6.13 -6.14
N GLU A 67 4.69 7.35 -6.16
CA GLU A 67 5.15 7.95 -7.42
C GLU A 67 6.37 7.24 -7.98
N MET A 68 7.26 6.76 -7.09
CA MET A 68 8.45 6.03 -7.52
C MET A 68 8.09 4.66 -8.10
N LEU A 69 7.10 3.97 -7.52
CA LEU A 69 6.61 2.72 -8.09
C LEU A 69 6.02 2.95 -9.47
N ALA A 70 5.21 4.00 -9.63
CA ALA A 70 4.60 4.33 -10.92
C ALA A 70 5.65 4.70 -11.96
N LYS A 71 6.78 5.29 -11.53
CA LYS A 71 7.88 5.65 -12.42
C LYS A 71 8.62 4.42 -12.93
N ASP A 72 8.89 3.46 -12.06
CA ASP A 72 9.73 2.30 -12.39
C ASP A 72 8.92 1.12 -12.93
N TRP A 73 7.65 1.04 -12.64
CA TRP A 73 6.80 -0.10 -12.97
C TRP A 73 5.55 0.34 -13.73
N ALA A 74 5.17 -0.42 -14.74
CA ALA A 74 3.90 -0.24 -15.43
C ALA A 74 2.83 -1.08 -14.75
N GLY A 75 1.68 -0.47 -14.48
CA GLY A 75 0.53 -1.18 -13.95
C GLY A 75 0.72 -1.76 -12.56
N TRP A 76 1.45 -1.07 -11.69
CA TRP A 76 1.63 -1.55 -10.31
C TRP A 76 0.28 -1.55 -9.59
N VAL A 77 -0.14 -2.73 -9.16
CA VAL A 77 -1.39 -2.89 -8.39
C VAL A 77 -1.11 -3.77 -7.19
N ALA A 78 -1.62 -3.36 -6.04
CA ALA A 78 -1.68 -4.19 -4.86
C ALA A 78 -3.11 -4.74 -4.77
N HIS A 79 -3.25 -6.05 -4.93
CA HIS A 79 -4.54 -6.73 -4.85
C HIS A 79 -4.79 -7.17 -3.42
N ASP A 80 -5.72 -6.52 -2.74
CA ASP A 80 -6.04 -6.79 -1.34
C ASP A 80 -6.97 -8.01 -1.24
N ASP A 81 -6.40 -9.20 -1.19
CA ASP A 81 -7.14 -10.45 -1.31
C ASP A 81 -7.94 -10.79 -0.04
N SER A 82 -7.37 -10.64 1.15
CA SER A 82 -8.08 -10.94 2.39
C SER A 82 -7.56 -10.11 3.55
N TYR A 83 -8.43 -9.91 4.56
CA TYR A 83 -8.17 -9.04 5.70
C TYR A 83 -8.29 -9.84 6.99
N VAL A 84 -7.37 -9.60 7.92
CA VAL A 84 -7.42 -10.10 9.29
C VAL A 84 -7.39 -8.89 10.20
N VAL A 85 -8.42 -8.72 11.02
CA VAL A 85 -8.55 -7.53 11.85
C VAL A 85 -8.61 -7.93 13.32
N GLU A 86 -7.79 -7.29 14.13
CA GLU A 86 -7.84 -7.43 15.57
C GLU A 86 -7.63 -6.03 16.19
N GLY A 87 -8.70 -5.45 16.73
CA GLY A 87 -8.63 -4.11 17.29
C GLY A 87 -8.19 -3.10 16.24
N GLU A 88 -7.11 -2.40 16.54
CA GLU A 88 -6.53 -1.40 15.65
C GLU A 88 -5.65 -2.02 14.56
N ASN A 89 -5.37 -3.30 14.66
CA ASN A 89 -4.47 -3.98 13.73
C ASN A 89 -5.23 -4.56 12.55
N VAL A 90 -4.76 -4.29 11.35
CA VAL A 90 -5.30 -4.86 10.11
C VAL A 90 -4.15 -5.46 9.33
N VAL A 91 -4.21 -6.77 9.10
CA VAL A 91 -3.24 -7.46 8.24
C VAL A 91 -3.95 -7.80 6.95
N VAL A 92 -3.37 -7.39 5.83
CA VAL A 92 -3.94 -7.67 4.51
C VAL A 92 -3.01 -8.63 3.80
N LEU A 93 -3.55 -9.77 3.39
CA LEU A 93 -2.85 -10.70 2.51
C LEU A 93 -3.14 -10.26 1.09
N ALA A 94 -2.10 -9.95 0.35
CA ALA A 94 -2.23 -9.27 -0.93
C ALA A 94 -1.26 -9.84 -1.96
N ARG A 95 -1.32 -9.30 -3.17
CA ARG A 95 -0.38 -9.61 -4.25
C ARG A 95 -0.03 -8.32 -4.97
N TYR A 96 1.23 -8.17 -5.35
CA TYR A 96 1.61 -7.13 -6.30
C TYR A 96 1.67 -7.72 -7.70
N THR A 97 1.11 -7.02 -8.67
CA THR A 97 1.32 -7.33 -10.09
C THR A 97 1.77 -6.06 -10.80
N ALA A 98 2.74 -6.21 -11.69
CA ALA A 98 3.30 -5.09 -12.44
C ALA A 98 4.23 -5.62 -13.52
N THR A 99 4.69 -4.73 -14.40
CA THR A 99 5.76 -5.01 -15.34
C THR A 99 6.84 -3.95 -15.15
N HIS A 100 8.08 -4.37 -14.94
CA HIS A 100 9.18 -3.43 -14.76
C HIS A 100 9.44 -2.72 -16.10
N ARG A 101 9.51 -1.39 -16.06
CA ARG A 101 9.59 -0.61 -17.32
C ARG A 101 10.89 -0.81 -18.05
N THR A 102 12.00 -1.00 -17.33
CA THR A 102 13.32 -1.17 -17.95
C THR A 102 13.57 -2.62 -18.36
N SER A 103 13.33 -3.58 -17.48
CA SER A 103 13.62 -4.99 -17.77
C SER A 103 12.55 -5.65 -18.65
N GLY A 104 11.31 -5.13 -18.62
CA GLY A 104 10.17 -5.73 -19.31
C GLY A 104 9.64 -6.98 -18.62
N ARG A 105 10.17 -7.33 -17.45
CA ARG A 105 9.75 -8.54 -16.73
C ARG A 105 8.49 -8.29 -15.92
N ALA A 106 7.62 -9.29 -15.90
CA ALA A 106 6.41 -9.27 -15.09
C ALA A 106 6.72 -9.62 -13.64
N LEU A 107 6.01 -8.99 -12.74
CA LEU A 107 6.04 -9.31 -11.31
C LEU A 107 4.67 -9.82 -10.90
N ASN A 108 4.66 -10.93 -10.16
CA ASN A 108 3.47 -11.43 -9.48
C ASN A 108 3.98 -12.03 -8.18
N VAL A 109 3.79 -11.31 -7.07
CA VAL A 109 4.41 -11.69 -5.81
C VAL A 109 3.42 -11.51 -4.67
N ARG A 110 3.47 -12.45 -3.73
CA ARG A 110 2.64 -12.35 -2.53
C ARG A 110 3.26 -11.37 -1.54
N VAL A 111 2.37 -10.66 -0.84
CA VAL A 111 2.78 -9.65 0.13
C VAL A 111 1.81 -9.66 1.31
N ALA A 112 2.30 -9.28 2.46
CA ALA A 112 1.46 -9.00 3.62
C ALA A 112 1.72 -7.57 4.05
N HIS A 113 0.65 -6.83 4.32
CA HIS A 113 0.72 -5.48 4.85
C HIS A 113 0.11 -5.46 6.24
N HIS A 114 0.84 -4.93 7.21
CA HIS A 114 0.34 -4.73 8.55
C HIS A 114 0.09 -3.25 8.77
N PHE A 115 -1.17 -2.90 9.01
CA PHE A 115 -1.58 -1.53 9.31
C PHE A 115 -1.98 -1.42 10.76
N VAL A 116 -1.67 -0.28 11.39
CA VAL A 116 -2.28 0.11 12.66
C VAL A 116 -3.11 1.35 12.37
N VAL A 117 -4.40 1.29 12.72
CA VAL A 117 -5.35 2.38 12.48
C VAL A 117 -5.84 2.88 13.82
N ARG A 118 -5.74 4.19 14.05
CA ARG A 118 -6.14 4.81 15.31
C ARG A 118 -6.85 6.12 15.01
N GLY A 119 -8.03 6.30 15.62
CA GLY A 119 -8.78 7.52 15.38
C GLY A 119 -9.16 7.73 13.93
N GLY A 120 -9.38 6.66 13.18
CA GLY A 120 -9.79 6.74 11.78
C GLY A 120 -8.66 7.02 10.80
N LEU A 121 -7.40 6.97 11.26
CA LEU A 121 -6.24 7.23 10.39
C LEU A 121 -5.21 6.12 10.54
N ILE A 122 -4.50 5.82 9.44
CA ILE A 122 -3.37 4.88 9.47
C ILE A 122 -2.22 5.59 10.18
N VAL A 123 -1.79 5.04 11.32
CA VAL A 123 -0.67 5.60 12.07
C VAL A 123 0.62 4.81 11.81
N ARG A 124 0.49 3.56 11.35
CA ARG A 124 1.65 2.71 11.07
C ARG A 124 1.33 1.74 9.95
N PHE A 125 2.32 1.48 9.13
CA PHE A 125 2.28 0.49 8.06
C PHE A 125 3.62 -0.21 7.98
N GLU A 126 3.59 -1.52 7.79
CA GLU A 126 4.79 -2.30 7.58
C GLU A 126 4.54 -3.35 6.49
N GLN A 127 5.47 -3.42 5.54
CA GLN A 127 5.38 -4.31 4.39
C GLN A 127 6.21 -5.56 4.61
N PHE A 128 5.67 -6.72 4.21
CA PHE A 128 6.39 -8.00 4.17
C PHE A 128 6.20 -8.60 2.80
N VAL A 129 7.27 -8.72 2.03
CA VAL A 129 7.21 -9.16 0.63
C VAL A 129 8.42 -10.02 0.30
N ASP A 130 8.28 -10.88 -0.70
CA ASP A 130 9.40 -11.64 -1.22
C ASP A 130 10.28 -10.70 -2.04
N THR A 131 11.26 -10.12 -1.39
CA THR A 131 12.13 -9.12 -2.01
C THR A 131 13.01 -9.71 -3.09
N ALA A 132 13.33 -11.01 -3.02
CA ALA A 132 14.11 -11.67 -4.06
C ALA A 132 13.36 -11.67 -5.39
N LYS A 133 12.04 -11.92 -5.36
CA LYS A 133 11.23 -11.89 -6.59
C LYS A 133 11.13 -10.47 -7.16
N VAL A 134 11.01 -9.48 -6.30
CA VAL A 134 10.96 -8.08 -6.76
C VAL A 134 12.28 -7.71 -7.43
N SER A 135 13.40 -8.02 -6.78
CA SER A 135 14.73 -7.73 -7.33
C SER A 135 14.95 -8.45 -8.64
N GLU A 136 14.53 -9.71 -8.75
CA GLU A 136 14.68 -10.49 -9.97
C GLU A 136 13.91 -9.87 -11.13
N ALA A 137 12.68 -9.42 -10.88
CA ALA A 137 11.88 -8.76 -11.91
C ALA A 137 12.49 -7.42 -12.36
N ALA A 138 13.20 -6.74 -11.47
CA ALA A 138 13.80 -5.44 -11.76
C ALA A 138 15.15 -5.57 -12.47
N LYS A 139 15.75 -6.76 -12.55
CA LYS A 139 17.04 -6.94 -13.18
C LYS A 139 16.98 -6.72 -14.67
N ALA A 140 17.93 -5.96 -15.20
CA ALA A 140 18.13 -5.87 -16.63
C ALA A 140 18.58 -7.23 -17.17
N SER A 141 18.14 -7.56 -18.39
CA SER A 141 18.50 -8.83 -19.03
C SER A 141 19.95 -8.82 -19.49
#